data_98039507821f8f193d85e3fc3df6d73b
#
_entry.id   98039507821f8f193d85e3fc3df6d73b
#
_cell.length_a   1.000
_cell.length_b   1.000
_cell.length_c   1.000
_cell.angle_alpha   90.00
_cell.angle_beta   90.00
_cell.angle_gamma   90.00
#
_symmetry.space_group_name_H-M   'P 1'
#
loop_
_entity.id
_entity.type
_entity.pdbx_description
1 polymer ?
#
loop_
_entity_poly.entity_id
_entity_poly.type
_entity_poly.pdbx_seq_one_letter_code
_entity_poly.pdbx_strand_id
1 'polypeptide(L)'
;LVIFLVLILVTLTLQKGGDVPPEMYAPFNAGPVNIVAFLLLGILTPFATQDYWQKVFAMKNEKVVKQSFGVGAGVNVLLTVALTYVGLIARAQFPAGTGVTNEHAEMMVLRTFTELVPPEFQVVVLIAFFAAILSTSDTYLFLLSLNVTNDFFPKKSETAGAGIKRIRWALVGVGFFALLIALFFQRIEDIVVTFKALGIGIAPVIFYDWAGKHDKRSVVWSLLVMTIVSLGVSIYMMSAQGKINPAIAFVSIGTSSIVYGISFLFRKNKRSVG
;
A
#
# COMPACT_ATOMS: atom_id res chain seq x y z
N LEU A 1 -13.85 -11.39 12.85
CA LEU A 1 -14.83 -11.35 11.76
C LEU A 1 -14.17 -11.63 10.41
N VAL A 2 -13.13 -10.84 10.00
CA VAL A 2 -12.44 -11.00 8.71
C VAL A 2 -11.87 -12.40 8.54
N ILE A 3 -11.18 -12.97 9.56
CA ILE A 3 -10.65 -14.34 9.52
C ILE A 3 -11.76 -15.36 9.29
N PHE A 4 -12.88 -15.21 9.99
CA PHE A 4 -14.03 -16.10 9.85
C PHE A 4 -14.64 -16.05 8.45
N LEU A 5 -14.76 -14.85 7.88
CA LEU A 5 -15.24 -14.65 6.50
C LEU A 5 -14.29 -15.23 5.46
N VAL A 6 -12.99 -15.05 5.63
CA VAL A 6 -11.99 -15.65 4.75
C VAL A 6 -12.05 -17.18 4.82
N LEU A 7 -12.22 -17.76 6.01
CA LEU A 7 -12.38 -19.21 6.18
C LEU A 7 -13.66 -19.71 5.50
N ILE A 8 -14.78 -19.02 5.67
CA ILE A 8 -16.04 -19.37 4.96
C ILE A 8 -15.84 -19.29 3.46
N LEU A 9 -15.24 -18.21 2.95
CA LEU A 9 -14.96 -18.04 1.53
C LEU A 9 -14.06 -19.13 0.98
N VAL A 10 -12.98 -19.45 1.67
CA VAL A 10 -12.08 -20.55 1.29
C VAL A 10 -12.82 -21.87 1.27
N THR A 11 -13.65 -22.16 2.29
CA THR A 11 -14.41 -23.39 2.35
C THR A 11 -15.44 -23.48 1.23
N LEU A 12 -16.17 -22.41 0.94
CA LEU A 12 -17.15 -22.37 -0.14
C LEU A 12 -16.50 -22.45 -1.52
N THR A 13 -15.35 -21.81 -1.71
CA THR A 13 -14.58 -21.88 -2.96
C THR A 13 -13.94 -23.26 -3.15
N LEU A 14 -13.47 -23.92 -2.10
CA LEU A 14 -12.98 -25.29 -2.17
C LEU A 14 -14.08 -26.31 -2.54
N GLN A 15 -15.32 -26.08 -2.11
CA GLN A 15 -16.45 -26.96 -2.44
C GLN A 15 -16.98 -26.76 -3.88
N LYS A 16 -16.94 -25.53 -4.40
CA LYS A 16 -17.48 -25.17 -5.72
C LYS A 16 -16.40 -24.81 -6.75
N GLY A 17 -15.15 -24.61 -6.31
CA GLY A 17 -14.03 -24.27 -7.18
C GLY A 17 -13.68 -25.45 -8.08
N GLY A 18 -13.85 -25.28 -9.37
CA GLY A 18 -13.31 -26.21 -10.34
C GLY A 18 -11.78 -26.30 -10.22
N ASP A 19 -11.19 -27.31 -10.81
CA ASP A 19 -9.75 -27.52 -10.82
C ASP A 19 -9.04 -26.28 -11.39
N VAL A 20 -8.21 -25.67 -10.58
CA VAL A 20 -7.33 -24.58 -11.05
C VAL A 20 -6.27 -25.20 -11.96
N PRO A 21 -6.15 -24.78 -13.23
CA PRO A 21 -5.18 -25.36 -14.15
C PRO A 21 -3.76 -25.30 -13.58
N PRO A 22 -2.96 -26.37 -13.71
CA PRO A 22 -1.59 -26.43 -13.18
C PRO A 22 -0.69 -25.28 -13.62
N GLU A 23 -0.94 -24.75 -14.81
CA GLU A 23 -0.20 -23.61 -15.38
C GLU A 23 -0.36 -22.33 -14.56
N MET A 24 -1.46 -22.18 -13.82
CA MET A 24 -1.70 -21.01 -12.95
C MET A 24 -0.87 -21.03 -11.66
N TYR A 25 -0.34 -22.20 -11.29
CA TYR A 25 0.57 -22.34 -10.16
C TYR A 25 2.04 -22.10 -10.52
N ALA A 26 2.35 -21.81 -11.79
CA ALA A 26 3.73 -21.57 -12.20
C ALA A 26 4.28 -20.28 -11.55
N PRO A 27 5.27 -20.39 -10.64
CA PRO A 27 5.66 -19.28 -9.76
C PRO A 27 6.33 -18.12 -10.50
N PHE A 28 6.78 -18.33 -11.74
CA PHE A 28 7.52 -17.34 -12.52
C PHE A 28 6.74 -16.71 -13.68
N ASN A 29 5.44 -16.98 -13.80
CA ASN A 29 4.61 -16.40 -14.87
C ASN A 29 4.55 -14.86 -14.85
N ALA A 30 4.72 -14.24 -13.68
CA ALA A 30 4.75 -12.78 -13.56
C ALA A 30 6.04 -12.15 -14.09
N GLY A 31 7.05 -12.95 -14.40
CA GLY A 31 8.38 -12.51 -14.77
C GLY A 31 9.25 -12.03 -13.59
N PRO A 32 10.57 -12.19 -13.67
CA PRO A 32 11.47 -11.96 -12.53
C PRO A 32 11.45 -10.49 -12.03
N VAL A 33 11.33 -9.55 -12.94
CA VAL A 33 11.28 -8.11 -12.59
C VAL A 33 10.06 -7.78 -11.73
N ASN A 34 8.89 -8.28 -12.10
CA ASN A 34 7.67 -8.04 -11.35
C ASN A 34 7.69 -8.75 -9.98
N ILE A 35 8.23 -9.98 -9.92
CA ILE A 35 8.38 -10.71 -8.66
C ILE A 35 9.25 -9.93 -7.69
N VAL A 36 10.43 -9.48 -8.13
CA VAL A 36 11.34 -8.69 -7.28
C VAL A 36 10.70 -7.36 -6.90
N ALA A 37 9.99 -6.69 -7.82
CA ALA A 37 9.30 -5.44 -7.53
C ALA A 37 8.24 -5.63 -6.44
N PHE A 38 7.39 -6.67 -6.53
CA PHE A 38 6.39 -6.97 -5.51
C PHE A 38 7.01 -7.38 -4.16
N LEU A 39 8.11 -8.12 -4.17
CA LEU A 39 8.86 -8.43 -2.94
C LEU A 39 9.40 -7.16 -2.28
N LEU A 40 9.99 -6.24 -3.04
CA LEU A 40 10.44 -4.96 -2.51
C LEU A 40 9.28 -4.13 -1.96
N LEU A 41 8.17 -4.04 -2.70
CA LEU A 41 6.95 -3.38 -2.21
C LEU A 41 6.45 -3.98 -0.90
N GLY A 42 6.46 -5.31 -0.77
CA GLY A 42 6.02 -6.00 0.45
C GLY A 42 6.97 -5.77 1.64
N ILE A 43 8.26 -5.99 1.44
CA ILE A 43 9.29 -5.92 2.50
C ILE A 43 9.51 -4.48 2.98
N LEU A 44 9.49 -3.49 2.08
CA LEU A 44 9.80 -2.10 2.41
C LEU A 44 8.57 -1.28 2.84
N THR A 45 7.36 -1.72 2.53
CA THR A 45 6.12 -1.02 2.95
C THR A 45 6.07 -0.71 4.45
N PRO A 46 6.40 -1.63 5.38
CA PRO A 46 6.36 -1.34 6.81
C PRO A 46 7.24 -0.15 7.23
N PHE A 47 8.35 0.08 6.54
CA PHE A 47 9.22 1.23 6.83
C PHE A 47 8.61 2.55 6.38
N ALA A 48 7.77 2.53 5.36
CA ALA A 48 7.12 3.70 4.79
C ALA A 48 5.78 4.04 5.46
N THR A 49 5.20 3.13 6.21
CA THR A 49 3.83 3.24 6.69
C THR A 49 3.78 3.72 8.14
N GLN A 50 3.25 4.92 8.35
CA GLN A 50 3.23 5.59 9.64
C GLN A 50 2.49 4.82 10.74
N ASP A 51 1.43 4.09 10.39
CA ASP A 51 0.65 3.30 11.35
C ASP A 51 1.48 2.19 12.01
N TYR A 52 2.45 1.60 11.29
CA TYR A 52 3.39 0.64 11.89
C TYR A 52 4.28 1.32 12.93
N TRP A 53 4.85 2.46 12.61
CA TRP A 53 5.70 3.21 13.55
C TRP A 53 4.94 3.66 14.79
N GLN A 54 3.71 4.14 14.63
CA GLN A 54 2.87 4.52 15.78
C GLN A 54 2.60 3.32 16.70
N LYS A 55 2.33 2.15 16.12
CA LYS A 55 2.15 0.92 16.90
C LYS A 55 3.43 0.54 17.64
N VAL A 56 4.59 0.60 16.96
CA VAL A 56 5.90 0.32 17.59
C VAL A 56 6.14 1.23 18.78
N PHE A 57 5.94 2.55 18.62
CA PHE A 57 6.17 3.51 19.69
C PHE A 57 5.13 3.44 20.81
N ALA A 58 3.94 2.95 20.56
CA ALA A 58 2.89 2.75 21.56
C ALA A 58 3.08 1.49 22.41
N MET A 59 3.95 0.56 22.00
CA MET A 59 4.15 -0.70 22.71
C MET A 59 5.05 -0.54 23.94
N LYS A 60 4.74 -1.31 24.99
CA LYS A 60 5.37 -1.21 26.31
C LYS A 60 6.88 -1.52 26.31
N ASN A 61 7.31 -2.47 25.50
CA ASN A 61 8.72 -2.92 25.43
C ASN A 61 9.00 -3.68 24.13
N GLU A 62 10.28 -3.90 23.83
CA GLU A 62 10.77 -4.59 22.65
C GLU A 62 10.25 -6.02 22.50
N LYS A 63 10.09 -6.75 23.61
CA LYS A 63 9.56 -8.13 23.62
C LYS A 63 8.13 -8.15 23.09
N VAL A 64 7.30 -7.22 23.53
CA VAL A 64 5.91 -7.07 23.06
C VAL A 64 5.88 -6.69 21.58
N VAL A 65 6.77 -5.80 21.14
CA VAL A 65 6.91 -5.45 19.70
C VAL A 65 7.19 -6.70 18.87
N LYS A 66 8.23 -7.47 19.21
CA LYS A 66 8.62 -8.69 18.49
C LYS A 66 7.51 -9.73 18.45
N GLN A 67 6.84 -9.96 19.58
CA GLN A 67 5.74 -10.91 19.65
C GLN A 67 4.53 -10.46 18.81
N SER A 68 4.11 -9.21 18.94
CA SER A 68 2.95 -8.69 18.23
C SER A 68 3.17 -8.68 16.71
N PHE A 69 4.35 -8.25 16.26
CA PHE A 69 4.69 -8.28 14.84
C PHE A 69 4.85 -9.70 14.31
N GLY A 70 5.44 -10.62 15.10
CA GLY A 70 5.58 -12.02 14.71
C GLY A 70 4.23 -12.72 14.54
N VAL A 71 3.33 -12.57 15.51
CA VAL A 71 1.95 -13.11 15.41
C VAL A 71 1.19 -12.44 14.26
N GLY A 72 1.27 -11.12 14.16
CA GLY A 72 0.62 -10.37 13.08
C GLY A 72 1.12 -10.77 11.70
N ALA A 73 2.41 -11.00 11.53
CA ALA A 73 2.99 -11.50 10.27
C ALA A 73 2.48 -12.91 9.94
N GLY A 74 2.43 -13.81 10.93
CA GLY A 74 1.88 -15.17 10.74
C GLY A 74 0.42 -15.14 10.27
N VAL A 75 -0.42 -14.34 10.93
CA VAL A 75 -1.83 -14.18 10.54
C VAL A 75 -1.92 -13.57 9.14
N ASN A 76 -1.10 -12.57 8.82
CA ASN A 76 -1.12 -11.93 7.51
C ASN A 76 -0.72 -12.91 6.39
N VAL A 77 0.31 -13.75 6.61
CA VAL A 77 0.69 -14.79 5.63
C VAL A 77 -0.47 -15.75 5.37
N LEU A 78 -1.13 -16.24 6.42
CA LEU A 78 -2.28 -17.13 6.26
C LEU A 78 -3.41 -16.48 5.47
N LEU A 79 -3.75 -15.23 5.80
CA LEU A 79 -4.78 -14.47 5.07
C LEU A 79 -4.38 -14.24 3.61
N THR A 80 -3.13 -13.89 3.35
CA THR A 80 -2.63 -13.64 1.99
C THR A 80 -2.69 -14.91 1.15
N VAL A 81 -2.27 -16.05 1.69
CA VAL A 81 -2.35 -17.35 0.99
C VAL A 81 -3.81 -17.69 0.67
N ALA A 82 -4.72 -17.53 1.65
CA ALA A 82 -6.15 -17.80 1.45
C ALA A 82 -6.76 -16.90 0.36
N LEU A 83 -6.50 -15.60 0.42
CA LEU A 83 -7.00 -14.64 -0.59
C LEU A 83 -6.38 -14.87 -1.97
N THR A 84 -5.11 -15.23 -2.03
CA THR A 84 -4.45 -15.60 -3.31
C THR A 84 -5.12 -16.82 -3.94
N TYR A 85 -5.46 -17.81 -3.13
CA TYR A 85 -6.16 -19.00 -3.61
C TYR A 85 -7.55 -18.68 -4.16
N VAL A 86 -8.31 -17.83 -3.47
CA VAL A 86 -9.60 -17.29 -3.98
C VAL A 86 -9.41 -16.58 -5.32
N GLY A 87 -8.35 -15.78 -5.46
CA GLY A 87 -8.01 -15.12 -6.71
C GLY A 87 -7.68 -16.09 -7.86
N LEU A 88 -6.98 -17.20 -7.57
CA LEU A 88 -6.69 -18.23 -8.55
C LEU A 88 -7.96 -18.94 -9.03
N ILE A 89 -8.87 -19.27 -8.13
CA ILE A 89 -10.17 -19.87 -8.47
C ILE A 89 -10.99 -18.89 -9.32
N ALA A 90 -11.06 -17.61 -8.91
CA ALA A 90 -11.72 -16.59 -9.71
C ALA A 90 -11.18 -16.51 -11.13
N ARG A 91 -9.87 -16.57 -11.27
CA ARG A 91 -9.21 -16.55 -12.58
C ARG A 91 -9.46 -17.81 -13.41
N ALA A 92 -9.56 -18.97 -12.76
CA ALA A 92 -9.88 -20.24 -13.44
C ALA A 92 -11.31 -20.26 -13.97
N GLN A 93 -12.26 -19.72 -13.22
CA GLN A 93 -13.67 -19.67 -13.62
C GLN A 93 -13.97 -18.58 -14.66
N PHE A 94 -13.20 -17.49 -14.65
CA PHE A 94 -13.34 -16.39 -15.60
C PHE A 94 -12.06 -16.23 -16.45
N PRO A 95 -11.77 -17.17 -17.39
CA PRO A 95 -10.58 -17.11 -18.22
C PRO A 95 -10.59 -15.86 -19.10
N ALA A 96 -9.40 -15.38 -19.44
CA ALA A 96 -9.22 -14.24 -20.34
C ALA A 96 -9.87 -14.56 -21.70
N GLY A 97 -10.78 -13.72 -22.13
CA GLY A 97 -11.55 -13.94 -23.40
C GLY A 97 -13.04 -14.12 -23.19
N THR A 98 -13.53 -14.33 -21.96
CA THR A 98 -14.98 -14.39 -21.65
C THR A 98 -15.63 -13.02 -21.49
N GLY A 99 -15.11 -11.97 -22.14
CA GLY A 99 -15.60 -10.59 -22.03
C GLY A 99 -15.12 -9.86 -20.78
N VAL A 100 -14.33 -10.50 -19.92
CA VAL A 100 -13.65 -9.88 -18.79
C VAL A 100 -12.22 -9.58 -19.23
N THR A 101 -12.01 -8.38 -19.75
CA THR A 101 -10.67 -7.86 -20.06
C THR A 101 -9.89 -7.66 -18.76
N ASN A 102 -8.55 -7.53 -18.85
CA ASN A 102 -7.72 -7.19 -17.67
C ASN A 102 -8.16 -5.89 -16.96
N GLU A 103 -8.92 -5.04 -17.65
CA GLU A 103 -9.53 -3.81 -17.08
C GLU A 103 -10.59 -4.12 -16.02
N HIS A 104 -11.12 -5.35 -15.98
CA HIS A 104 -12.18 -5.77 -15.06
C HIS A 104 -11.70 -6.84 -14.06
N ALA A 105 -10.40 -7.00 -13.85
CA ALA A 105 -9.88 -7.99 -12.89
C ALA A 105 -10.44 -7.78 -11.47
N GLU A 106 -10.69 -6.54 -11.10
CA GLU A 106 -11.32 -6.16 -9.83
C GLU A 106 -12.78 -6.64 -9.74
N MET A 107 -13.50 -6.64 -10.87
CA MET A 107 -14.86 -7.17 -10.94
C MET A 107 -14.91 -8.70 -10.84
N MET A 108 -13.84 -9.42 -11.16
CA MET A 108 -13.79 -10.86 -10.99
C MET A 108 -13.97 -11.27 -9.54
N VAL A 109 -13.37 -10.51 -8.61
CA VAL A 109 -13.52 -10.75 -7.18
C VAL A 109 -14.98 -10.62 -6.75
N LEU A 110 -15.65 -9.55 -7.18
CA LEU A 110 -17.07 -9.35 -6.88
C LEU A 110 -17.94 -10.44 -7.50
N ARG A 111 -17.70 -10.83 -8.74
CA ARG A 111 -18.41 -11.92 -9.40
C ARG A 111 -18.21 -13.25 -8.69
N THR A 112 -16.97 -13.55 -8.28
CA THR A 112 -16.67 -14.76 -7.52
C THR A 112 -17.51 -14.81 -6.22
N PHE A 113 -17.67 -13.69 -5.54
CA PHE A 113 -18.52 -13.61 -4.35
C PHE A 113 -20.00 -13.78 -4.66
N THR A 114 -20.48 -13.21 -5.77
CA THR A 114 -21.91 -13.31 -6.12
C THR A 114 -22.28 -14.67 -6.70
N GLU A 115 -21.37 -15.37 -7.37
CA GLU A 115 -21.65 -16.65 -8.03
C GLU A 115 -21.31 -17.87 -7.16
N LEU A 116 -20.28 -17.78 -6.30
CA LEU A 116 -19.85 -18.90 -5.47
C LEU A 116 -20.48 -18.89 -4.07
N VAL A 117 -20.85 -17.73 -3.56
CA VAL A 117 -21.45 -17.61 -2.23
C VAL A 117 -22.96 -17.81 -2.33
N PRO A 118 -23.56 -18.70 -1.52
CA PRO A 118 -25.02 -18.84 -1.47
C PRO A 118 -25.71 -17.51 -1.22
N PRO A 119 -26.86 -17.23 -1.86
CA PRO A 119 -27.56 -15.94 -1.78
C PRO A 119 -27.79 -15.46 -0.35
N GLU A 120 -28.03 -16.37 0.59
CA GLU A 120 -28.30 -16.09 2.00
C GLU A 120 -27.09 -15.43 2.70
N PHE A 121 -25.87 -15.71 2.22
CA PHE A 121 -24.62 -15.18 2.80
C PHE A 121 -24.01 -14.01 2.04
N GLN A 122 -24.49 -13.70 0.83
CA GLN A 122 -23.94 -12.63 0.00
C GLN A 122 -23.97 -11.27 0.70
N VAL A 123 -25.08 -10.95 1.38
CA VAL A 123 -25.24 -9.69 2.13
C VAL A 123 -24.22 -9.60 3.27
N VAL A 124 -24.02 -10.70 4.00
CA VAL A 124 -23.04 -10.76 5.11
C VAL A 124 -21.62 -10.54 4.60
N VAL A 125 -21.27 -11.15 3.48
CA VAL A 125 -19.97 -10.98 2.84
C VAL A 125 -19.74 -9.54 2.38
N LEU A 126 -20.75 -8.93 1.74
CA LEU A 126 -20.69 -7.53 1.32
C LEU A 126 -20.52 -6.58 2.52
N ILE A 127 -21.30 -6.75 3.57
CA ILE A 127 -21.18 -5.93 4.79
C ILE A 127 -19.79 -6.06 5.39
N ALA A 128 -19.24 -7.27 5.44
CA ALA A 128 -17.91 -7.49 5.98
C ALA A 128 -16.81 -6.86 5.11
N PHE A 129 -16.97 -6.90 3.80
CA PHE A 129 -16.05 -6.25 2.85
C PHE A 129 -16.06 -4.73 3.04
N PHE A 130 -17.26 -4.13 3.11
CA PHE A 130 -17.40 -2.71 3.40
C PHE A 130 -16.86 -2.33 4.78
N ALA A 131 -17.11 -3.14 5.81
CA ALA A 131 -16.59 -2.89 7.16
C ALA A 131 -15.07 -2.92 7.20
N ALA A 132 -14.41 -3.83 6.47
CA ALA A 132 -12.97 -3.89 6.36
C ALA A 132 -12.38 -2.65 5.66
N ILE A 133 -12.99 -2.22 4.55
CA ILE A 133 -12.60 -1.00 3.83
C ILE A 133 -12.76 0.23 4.72
N LEU A 134 -13.92 0.40 5.35
CA LEU A 134 -14.21 1.55 6.21
C LEU A 134 -13.24 1.63 7.40
N SER A 135 -12.99 0.51 8.07
CA SER A 135 -12.05 0.45 9.21
C SER A 135 -10.65 0.91 8.84
N THR A 136 -10.18 0.52 7.65
CA THR A 136 -8.86 0.93 7.16
C THR A 136 -8.86 2.39 6.72
N SER A 137 -9.90 2.81 5.99
CA SER A 137 -10.04 4.19 5.51
C SER A 137 -10.11 5.20 6.65
N ASP A 138 -10.86 4.91 7.70
CA ASP A 138 -10.97 5.74 8.90
C ASP A 138 -9.60 5.99 9.53
N THR A 139 -8.80 4.92 9.67
CA THR A 139 -7.47 5.01 10.27
C THR A 139 -6.56 5.93 9.44
N TYR A 140 -6.49 5.73 8.13
CA TYR A 140 -5.61 6.52 7.26
C TYR A 140 -6.10 7.96 7.10
N LEU A 141 -7.40 8.20 6.97
CA LEU A 141 -7.96 9.55 6.90
C LEU A 141 -7.65 10.33 8.19
N PHE A 142 -7.81 9.70 9.35
CA PHE A 142 -7.49 10.32 10.63
C PHE A 142 -6.00 10.63 10.76
N LEU A 143 -5.10 9.68 10.41
CA LEU A 143 -3.65 9.88 10.46
C LEU A 143 -3.19 11.01 9.54
N LEU A 144 -3.67 11.04 8.30
CA LEU A 144 -3.36 12.11 7.36
C LEU A 144 -3.86 13.47 7.85
N SER A 145 -5.07 13.50 8.42
CA SER A 145 -5.65 14.72 8.97
C SER A 145 -4.84 15.26 10.18
N LEU A 146 -4.33 14.36 11.03
CA LEU A 146 -3.43 14.72 12.12
C LEU A 146 -2.12 15.30 11.58
N ASN A 147 -1.52 14.67 10.55
CA ASN A 147 -0.28 15.17 9.94
C ASN A 147 -0.50 16.55 9.33
N VAL A 148 -1.53 16.73 8.51
CA VAL A 148 -1.87 18.03 7.93
C VAL A 148 -2.05 19.08 9.02
N THR A 149 -2.76 18.74 10.09
CA THR A 149 -3.02 19.70 11.18
C THR A 149 -1.75 20.05 11.95
N ASN A 150 -0.89 19.06 12.23
CA ASN A 150 0.33 19.29 13.02
C ASN A 150 1.43 19.97 12.22
N ASP A 151 1.59 19.64 10.94
CA ASP A 151 2.70 20.11 10.12
C ASP A 151 2.43 21.49 9.50
N PHE A 152 1.19 21.75 9.07
CA PHE A 152 0.82 23.00 8.42
C PHE A 152 0.22 24.04 9.37
N PHE A 153 -0.35 23.60 10.50
CA PHE A 153 -0.97 24.48 11.49
C PHE A 153 -0.34 24.29 12.88
N PRO A 154 0.91 24.74 13.11
CA PRO A 154 1.59 24.55 14.37
C PRO A 154 0.84 25.22 15.53
N LYS A 155 0.82 24.55 16.66
CA LYS A 155 0.12 24.96 17.88
C LYS A 155 0.66 26.27 18.42
N LYS A 156 -0.06 27.37 18.27
CA LYS A 156 0.03 28.51 19.17
C LYS A 156 -1.09 28.36 20.20
N SER A 157 -0.74 28.08 21.46
CA SER A 157 -1.61 28.15 22.67
C SER A 157 -3.13 28.03 22.39
N GLU A 158 -3.61 26.80 22.14
CA GLU A 158 -5.01 26.60 21.76
C GLU A 158 -5.83 25.92 22.86
N THR A 159 -7.09 26.34 22.99
CA THR A 159 -8.10 25.60 23.73
C THR A 159 -8.33 24.23 23.05
N ALA A 160 -8.52 23.16 23.83
CA ALA A 160 -8.71 21.80 23.34
C ALA A 160 -9.80 21.67 22.24
N GLY A 161 -10.83 22.52 22.30
CA GLY A 161 -11.91 22.54 21.32
C GLY A 161 -11.50 23.05 19.94
N ALA A 162 -10.56 23.99 19.86
CA ALA A 162 -10.08 24.53 18.58
C ALA A 162 -9.24 23.49 17.81
N GLY A 163 -8.44 22.68 18.52
CA GLY A 163 -7.68 21.59 17.92
C GLY A 163 -8.57 20.53 17.26
N ILE A 164 -9.64 20.11 17.94
CA ILE A 164 -10.60 19.14 17.41
C ILE A 164 -11.30 19.69 16.16
N LYS A 165 -11.70 20.95 16.16
CA LYS A 165 -12.34 21.58 15.00
C LYS A 165 -11.41 21.60 13.78
N ARG A 166 -10.11 21.85 13.95
CA ARG A 166 -9.12 21.81 12.86
C ARG A 166 -8.96 20.41 12.27
N ILE A 167 -8.84 19.38 13.15
CA ILE A 167 -8.73 18.00 12.70
C ILE A 167 -9.96 17.61 11.87
N ARG A 168 -11.17 18.02 12.27
CA ARG A 168 -12.39 17.77 11.50
C ARG A 168 -12.36 18.42 10.12
N TRP A 169 -11.93 19.67 10.01
CA TRP A 169 -11.80 20.33 8.71
C TRP A 169 -10.69 19.72 7.85
N ALA A 170 -9.57 19.36 8.46
CA ALA A 170 -8.51 18.64 7.76
C ALA A 170 -9.01 17.29 7.24
N LEU A 171 -9.82 16.56 8.01
CA LEU A 171 -10.42 15.29 7.62
C LEU A 171 -11.35 15.43 6.42
N VAL A 172 -12.19 16.47 6.38
CA VAL A 172 -13.04 16.77 5.21
C VAL A 172 -12.18 17.09 3.99
N GLY A 173 -11.15 17.93 4.14
CA GLY A 173 -10.23 18.28 3.06
C GLY A 173 -9.45 17.09 2.50
N VAL A 174 -8.90 16.26 3.39
CA VAL A 174 -8.16 15.04 3.00
C VAL A 174 -9.11 14.04 2.33
N GLY A 175 -10.34 13.86 2.87
CA GLY A 175 -11.34 12.99 2.28
C GLY A 175 -11.77 13.44 0.89
N PHE A 176 -11.97 14.74 0.70
CA PHE A 176 -12.27 15.32 -0.61
C PHE A 176 -11.11 15.10 -1.61
N PHE A 177 -9.87 15.31 -1.18
CA PHE A 177 -8.69 15.07 -2.02
C PHE A 177 -8.54 13.59 -2.39
N ALA A 178 -8.79 12.68 -1.44
CA ALA A 178 -8.80 11.25 -1.69
C ALA A 178 -9.87 10.85 -2.72
N LEU A 179 -11.06 11.47 -2.65
CA LEU A 179 -12.12 11.27 -3.64
C LEU A 179 -11.68 11.73 -5.04
N LEU A 180 -11.03 12.89 -5.15
CA LEU A 180 -10.51 13.36 -6.44
C LEU A 180 -9.47 12.40 -7.03
N ILE A 181 -8.57 11.88 -6.21
CA ILE A 181 -7.60 10.87 -6.64
C ILE A 181 -8.32 9.60 -7.13
N ALA A 182 -9.32 9.12 -6.38
CA ALA A 182 -10.08 7.94 -6.74
C ALA A 182 -10.85 8.10 -8.07
N LEU A 183 -11.33 9.31 -8.36
CA LEU A 183 -11.99 9.61 -9.64
C LEU A 183 -11.00 9.69 -10.81
N PHE A 184 -9.74 10.06 -10.54
CA PHE A 184 -8.70 10.16 -11.57
C PHE A 184 -8.16 8.77 -11.95
N PHE A 185 -7.98 7.89 -11.00
CA PHE A 185 -7.49 6.52 -11.22
C PHE A 185 -8.67 5.57 -11.41
N GLN A 186 -8.75 4.93 -12.56
CA GLN A 186 -9.81 3.98 -12.88
C GLN A 186 -9.56 2.58 -12.28
N ARG A 187 -8.30 2.27 -11.92
CA ARG A 187 -7.88 0.95 -11.41
C ARG A 187 -7.28 1.08 -10.02
N ILE A 188 -7.79 0.27 -9.09
CA ILE A 188 -7.30 0.23 -7.70
C ILE A 188 -5.83 -0.23 -7.66
N GLU A 189 -5.45 -1.18 -8.53
CA GLU A 189 -4.07 -1.67 -8.62
C GLU A 189 -3.09 -0.53 -8.91
N ASP A 190 -3.41 0.35 -9.87
CA ASP A 190 -2.55 1.48 -10.25
C ASP A 190 -2.36 2.46 -9.10
N ILE A 191 -3.42 2.73 -8.31
CA ILE A 191 -3.33 3.54 -7.09
C ILE A 191 -2.38 2.87 -6.10
N VAL A 192 -2.64 1.60 -5.79
CA VAL A 192 -1.88 0.86 -4.77
C VAL A 192 -0.40 0.77 -5.15
N VAL A 193 -0.09 0.43 -6.41
CA VAL A 193 1.30 0.30 -6.88
C VAL A 193 2.00 1.65 -6.86
N THR A 194 1.37 2.73 -7.33
CA THR A 194 1.95 4.08 -7.34
C THR A 194 2.27 4.57 -5.93
N PHE A 195 1.28 4.55 -5.04
CA PHE A 195 1.47 5.10 -3.69
C PHE A 195 2.38 4.22 -2.82
N LYS A 196 2.36 2.90 -2.99
CA LYS A 196 3.35 2.03 -2.33
C LYS A 196 4.75 2.28 -2.86
N ALA A 197 4.94 2.46 -4.17
CA ALA A 197 6.23 2.77 -4.74
C ALA A 197 6.79 4.11 -4.24
N LEU A 198 5.94 5.15 -4.15
CA LEU A 198 6.31 6.41 -3.50
C LEU A 198 6.70 6.21 -2.03
N GLY A 199 5.91 5.43 -1.29
CA GLY A 199 6.20 5.14 0.12
C GLY A 199 7.55 4.47 0.31
N ILE A 200 7.85 3.40 -0.42
CA ILE A 200 9.10 2.66 -0.25
C ILE A 200 10.35 3.42 -0.68
N GLY A 201 10.21 4.47 -1.48
CA GLY A 201 11.29 5.40 -1.79
C GLY A 201 11.85 6.14 -0.55
N ILE A 202 11.15 6.11 0.59
CA ILE A 202 11.65 6.60 1.87
C ILE A 202 12.68 5.64 2.49
N ALA A 203 12.61 4.33 2.19
CA ALA A 203 13.47 3.33 2.80
C ALA A 203 14.98 3.61 2.64
N PRO A 204 15.52 3.99 1.48
CA PRO A 204 16.93 4.36 1.36
C PRO A 204 17.34 5.48 2.31
N VAL A 205 16.47 6.48 2.51
CA VAL A 205 16.74 7.59 3.42
C VAL A 205 16.86 7.09 4.87
N ILE A 206 15.98 6.19 5.30
CA ILE A 206 16.04 5.57 6.63
C ILE A 206 17.32 4.76 6.78
N PHE A 207 17.71 3.98 5.78
CA PHE A 207 18.94 3.19 5.83
C PHE A 207 20.19 4.06 5.86
N TYR A 208 20.24 5.17 5.14
CA TYR A 208 21.32 6.13 5.22
C TYR A 208 21.42 6.79 6.61
N ASP A 209 20.26 7.11 7.23
CA ASP A 209 20.22 7.64 8.57
C ASP A 209 20.74 6.63 9.61
N TRP A 210 20.33 5.38 9.53
CA TRP A 210 20.85 4.29 10.38
C TRP A 210 22.36 4.06 10.20
N ALA A 211 22.88 4.29 8.98
CA ALA A 211 24.31 4.23 8.71
C ALA A 211 25.10 5.48 9.21
N GLY A 212 24.47 6.34 10.00
CA GLY A 212 25.08 7.55 10.56
C GLY A 212 25.32 8.67 9.53
N LYS A 213 24.68 8.61 8.36
CA LYS A 213 24.81 9.60 7.29
C LYS A 213 23.64 10.58 7.30
N HIS A 214 23.30 11.11 8.47
CA HIS A 214 22.17 12.03 8.62
C HIS A 214 22.43 13.40 8.02
N ASP A 215 21.60 13.84 7.06
CA ASP A 215 21.58 15.20 6.52
C ASP A 215 20.18 15.62 6.07
N LYS A 216 19.56 16.52 6.82
CA LYS A 216 18.18 16.99 6.61
C LYS A 216 17.91 17.52 5.20
N ARG A 217 18.86 18.21 4.57
CA ARG A 217 18.66 18.72 3.20
C ARG A 217 18.72 17.63 2.16
N SER A 218 19.63 16.66 2.33
CA SER A 218 19.69 15.49 1.46
C SER A 218 18.41 14.65 1.54
N VAL A 219 17.82 14.52 2.72
CA VAL A 219 16.48 13.91 2.90
C VAL A 219 15.43 14.64 2.07
N VAL A 220 15.31 15.95 2.25
CA VAL A 220 14.27 16.75 1.55
C VAL A 220 14.42 16.64 0.04
N TRP A 221 15.63 16.86 -0.49
CA TRP A 221 15.88 16.77 -1.93
C TRP A 221 15.63 15.37 -2.49
N SER A 222 16.07 14.34 -1.77
CA SER A 222 15.84 12.95 -2.16
C SER A 222 14.35 12.65 -2.29
N LEU A 223 13.55 12.96 -1.28
CA LEU A 223 12.12 12.71 -1.28
C LEU A 223 11.38 13.53 -2.34
N LEU A 224 11.76 14.79 -2.52
CA LEU A 224 11.11 15.69 -3.47
C LEU A 224 11.36 15.23 -4.92
N VAL A 225 12.63 15.00 -5.29
CA VAL A 225 12.98 14.54 -6.64
C VAL A 225 12.40 13.16 -6.91
N MET A 226 12.49 12.23 -5.94
CA MET A 226 11.92 10.89 -6.06
C MET A 226 10.40 10.97 -6.31
N THR A 227 9.68 11.81 -5.57
CA THR A 227 8.24 11.98 -5.76
C THR A 227 7.89 12.49 -7.15
N ILE A 228 8.60 13.52 -7.63
CA ILE A 228 8.38 14.10 -8.96
C ILE A 228 8.67 13.06 -10.05
N VAL A 229 9.81 12.38 -9.97
CA VAL A 229 10.21 11.38 -10.97
C VAL A 229 9.25 10.19 -10.97
N SER A 230 8.91 9.66 -9.80
CA SER A 230 8.01 8.50 -9.70
C SER A 230 6.59 8.82 -10.19
N LEU A 231 6.05 9.98 -9.85
CA LEU A 231 4.75 10.42 -10.39
C LEU A 231 4.82 10.64 -11.91
N GLY A 232 5.88 11.26 -12.42
CA GLY A 232 6.08 11.45 -13.85
C GLY A 232 6.13 10.12 -14.61
N VAL A 233 6.88 9.15 -14.09
CA VAL A 233 6.94 7.80 -14.67
C VAL A 233 5.60 7.07 -14.57
N SER A 234 4.85 7.21 -13.45
CA SER A 234 3.51 6.64 -13.33
C SER A 234 2.56 7.19 -14.38
N ILE A 235 2.54 8.51 -14.56
CA ILE A 235 1.70 9.17 -15.58
C ILE A 235 2.11 8.71 -16.99
N TYR A 236 3.40 8.62 -17.27
CA TYR A 236 3.90 8.11 -18.54
C TYR A 236 3.47 6.66 -18.79
N MET A 237 3.64 5.75 -17.80
CA MET A 237 3.21 4.36 -17.92
C MET A 237 1.71 4.25 -18.15
N MET A 238 0.92 5.04 -17.43
CA MET A 238 -0.53 5.06 -17.58
C MET A 238 -0.95 5.53 -18.96
N SER A 239 -0.31 6.58 -19.50
CA SER A 239 -0.60 7.09 -20.84
C SER A 239 -0.13 6.17 -21.98
N ALA A 240 1.02 5.52 -21.81
CA ALA A 240 1.65 4.71 -22.87
C ALA A 240 1.19 3.25 -22.86
N GLN A 241 0.90 2.68 -21.69
CA GLN A 241 0.62 1.25 -21.49
C GLN A 241 -0.78 0.98 -20.93
N GLY A 242 -1.53 2.01 -20.57
CA GLY A 242 -2.86 1.88 -19.93
C GLY A 242 -2.82 1.25 -18.53
N LYS A 243 -1.63 1.00 -17.97
CA LYS A 243 -1.44 0.41 -16.63
C LYS A 243 -0.09 0.80 -16.05
N ILE A 244 0.00 0.78 -14.72
CA ILE A 244 1.24 1.06 -14.00
C ILE A 244 1.95 -0.26 -13.65
N ASN A 245 3.20 -0.39 -14.08
CA ASN A 245 4.00 -1.58 -13.81
C ASN A 245 4.62 -1.51 -12.40
N PRO A 246 4.58 -2.58 -11.59
CA PRO A 246 5.25 -2.65 -10.28
C PRO A 246 6.75 -2.32 -10.31
N ALA A 247 7.41 -2.42 -11.46
CA ALA A 247 8.78 -2.01 -11.67
C ALA A 247 9.06 -0.53 -11.30
N ILE A 248 8.03 0.31 -11.17
CA ILE A 248 8.16 1.67 -10.64
C ILE A 248 8.78 1.71 -9.24
N ALA A 249 8.72 0.62 -8.48
CA ALA A 249 9.42 0.46 -7.21
C ALA A 249 10.93 0.71 -7.34
N PHE A 250 11.55 0.19 -8.40
CA PHE A 250 12.98 0.41 -8.67
C PHE A 250 13.30 1.86 -8.98
N VAL A 251 12.39 2.55 -9.68
CA VAL A 251 12.54 3.97 -9.99
C VAL A 251 12.52 4.79 -8.71
N SER A 252 11.58 4.53 -7.81
CA SER A 252 11.46 5.25 -6.54
C SER A 252 12.67 5.02 -5.64
N ILE A 253 13.08 3.76 -5.42
CA ILE A 253 14.23 3.40 -4.60
C ILE A 253 15.52 3.93 -5.23
N GLY A 254 15.73 3.73 -6.52
CA GLY A 254 16.93 4.15 -7.24
C GLY A 254 17.10 5.66 -7.23
N THR A 255 16.06 6.40 -7.57
CA THR A 255 16.08 7.87 -7.56
C THR A 255 16.36 8.41 -6.16
N SER A 256 15.69 7.90 -5.15
CA SER A 256 15.89 8.30 -3.75
C SER A 256 17.33 8.04 -3.31
N SER A 257 17.89 6.85 -3.60
CA SER A 257 19.25 6.48 -3.24
C SER A 257 20.30 7.36 -3.92
N ILE A 258 20.15 7.58 -5.22
CA ILE A 258 21.09 8.36 -6.03
C ILE A 258 21.11 9.82 -5.57
N VAL A 259 19.92 10.44 -5.46
CA VAL A 259 19.80 11.84 -5.07
C VAL A 259 20.33 12.07 -3.66
N TYR A 260 20.03 11.15 -2.73
CA TYR A 260 20.57 11.24 -1.37
C TYR A 260 22.08 11.14 -1.37
N GLY A 261 22.64 10.13 -2.03
CA GLY A 261 24.08 9.91 -2.11
C GLY A 261 24.83 11.10 -2.71
N ILE A 262 24.36 11.61 -3.83
CA ILE A 262 24.94 12.77 -4.50
C ILE A 262 24.87 14.00 -3.58
N SER A 263 23.70 14.32 -3.05
CA SER A 263 23.50 15.48 -2.18
C SER A 263 24.38 15.43 -0.92
N PHE A 264 24.54 14.25 -0.35
CA PHE A 264 25.39 14.01 0.82
C PHE A 264 26.88 14.22 0.51
N LEU A 265 27.36 13.68 -0.63
CA LEU A 265 28.75 13.79 -1.06
C LEU A 265 29.16 15.25 -1.34
N PHE A 266 28.32 16.01 -2.05
CA PHE A 266 28.58 17.43 -2.32
C PHE A 266 28.71 18.26 -1.04
N ARG A 267 28.01 17.90 0.03
CA ARG A 267 28.09 18.61 1.29
C ARG A 267 29.28 18.24 2.14
N LYS A 268 29.68 16.97 2.13
CA LYS A 268 30.89 16.53 2.85
C LYS A 268 32.10 17.30 2.34
N ASN A 269 32.18 17.49 1.02
CA ASN A 269 33.29 18.23 0.38
C ASN A 269 33.31 19.72 0.79
N LYS A 270 32.16 20.36 1.00
CA LYS A 270 32.10 21.76 1.49
C LYS A 270 32.55 21.94 2.95
N ARG A 271 32.43 20.91 3.79
CA ARG A 271 32.83 20.95 5.20
C ARG A 271 34.33 20.65 5.40
N SER A 272 34.99 20.04 4.41
CA SER A 272 36.46 19.75 4.47
C SER A 272 37.33 20.87 3.91
N VAL A 273 36.75 21.91 3.30
CA VAL A 273 37.43 23.04 2.67
C VAL A 273 37.25 24.35 3.44
N GLY A 274 36.43 24.37 4.51
CA GLY A 274 36.27 25.48 5.44
C GLY A 274 36.68 25.10 6.84
#